data_c0d99ae8653c71090c9c4959d448db00
#
_entry.id   c0d99ae8653c71090c9c4959d448db00
#
_cell.length_a   1.000
_cell.length_b   1.000
_cell.length_c   1.000
_cell.angle_alpha   90.00
_cell.angle_beta   90.00
_cell.angle_gamma   90.00
#
_symmetry.space_group_name_H-M   'P 1'
#
loop_
_entity.id
_entity.type
_entity.pdbx_description
1 polymer ?
#
loop_
_entity_poly.entity_id
_entity_poly.type
_entity_poly.pdbx_seq_one_letter_code
_entity_poly.pdbx_strand_id
1 'polypeptide(L)'
;MEPSALSENFFEFHQLFPQLNIEGWYEIMDEVKEKLAYICSQFRIEGDILVYRWIPAGHINTAYYAAVYNGKEIYQLLIQRVNTYVFRDPVGMMKNIELLTEHIRSKEPTMEKRRRLHFRHTAARRNYIVLKDGVAIGPGEPFDPLNESIEFWRVYNFIEYSTSFETAEGNPEVLRMSGKAFGKFLRQLEDFEAGRLIESIPHFHDTRYRLDHFFSVVEKDELGRAATCRDEIGIIEQYRDFGCTLCRQIDDNLLPMRVTHNDTKTNNILFDKDNLDPLVIIDLDTCMPGLACYDFGDTIRFAACTAEEDQPDGMKLDLDLMRAYTEGYMSEADSVLTDAEVESLATGAAVITLELASRFLGDYLIGDKYFRIEYPEQNLRRAQAQLALFVDMMKHMDEMQAIVRDCAGRA
;
A
#
# COMPACT_ATOMS: atom_id res chain seq x y z
N MET A 1 9.93 23.45 -35.03
CA MET A 1 10.27 24.44 -33.98
C MET A 1 11.76 24.28 -33.70
N GLU A 2 12.50 25.36 -33.64
CA GLU A 2 13.95 25.32 -33.50
C GLU A 2 14.38 24.85 -32.11
N PRO A 3 15.51 24.16 -31.95
CA PRO A 3 15.99 23.66 -30.65
C PRO A 3 16.22 24.71 -29.56
N SER A 4 16.28 25.98 -29.93
CA SER A 4 16.44 27.11 -29.01
C SER A 4 15.23 27.39 -28.10
N ALA A 5 14.01 27.11 -28.56
CA ALA A 5 12.80 27.36 -27.78
C ALA A 5 12.58 26.32 -26.66
N LEU A 6 13.16 25.12 -26.80
CA LEU A 6 13.11 24.08 -25.77
C LEU A 6 14.07 24.37 -24.62
N SER A 7 15.22 25.04 -24.89
CA SER A 7 16.21 25.37 -23.88
C SER A 7 15.78 26.51 -22.96
N GLU A 8 15.03 27.50 -23.47
CA GLU A 8 14.49 28.60 -22.68
C GLU A 8 13.36 28.13 -21.75
N ASN A 9 12.44 27.30 -22.27
CA ASN A 9 11.37 26.70 -21.46
C ASN A 9 11.93 25.76 -20.35
N PHE A 10 13.04 25.12 -20.59
CA PHE A 10 13.70 24.24 -19.63
C PHE A 10 14.32 25.02 -18.47
N PHE A 11 14.91 26.20 -18.76
CA PHE A 11 15.50 27.07 -17.75
C PHE A 11 14.44 27.73 -16.88
N GLU A 12 13.33 28.17 -17.45
CA GLU A 12 12.17 28.67 -16.72
C GLU A 12 11.52 27.60 -15.84
N PHE A 13 11.42 26.36 -16.33
CA PHE A 13 10.92 25.22 -15.58
C PHE A 13 11.77 24.94 -14.34
N HIS A 14 13.11 25.01 -14.45
CA HIS A 14 14.01 24.81 -13.32
C HIS A 14 13.90 25.94 -12.28
N GLN A 15 13.61 27.17 -12.70
CA GLN A 15 13.37 28.28 -11.77
C GLN A 15 12.03 28.14 -11.03
N LEU A 16 11.02 27.55 -11.69
CA LEU A 16 9.70 27.30 -11.10
C LEU A 16 9.67 26.06 -10.19
N PHE A 17 10.58 25.10 -10.41
CA PHE A 17 10.62 23.82 -9.69
C PHE A 17 12.07 23.44 -9.30
N PRO A 18 12.76 24.26 -8.49
CA PRO A 18 14.17 24.02 -8.14
C PRO A 18 14.42 22.75 -7.31
N GLN A 19 13.35 22.18 -6.73
CA GLN A 19 13.39 20.94 -5.94
C GLN A 19 13.38 19.66 -6.80
N LEU A 20 13.12 19.75 -8.11
CA LEU A 20 13.17 18.58 -8.98
C LEU A 20 14.65 18.28 -9.31
N ASN A 21 15.20 17.24 -8.66
CA ASN A 21 16.52 16.76 -8.95
C ASN A 21 16.57 16.18 -10.37
N ILE A 22 17.32 16.83 -11.28
CA ILE A 22 17.35 16.53 -12.72
C ILE A 22 18.34 15.40 -13.03
N GLU A 23 19.16 14.98 -12.10
CA GLU A 23 20.11 13.88 -12.27
C GLU A 23 19.34 12.53 -12.35
N GLY A 24 19.02 12.11 -13.55
CA GLY A 24 18.27 10.89 -13.84
C GLY A 24 17.16 11.06 -14.88
N TRP A 25 17.03 12.25 -15.43
CA TRP A 25 16.12 12.53 -16.53
C TRP A 25 16.75 12.08 -17.83
N TYR A 26 16.41 10.87 -18.25
CA TYR A 26 16.81 10.38 -19.55
C TYR A 26 15.81 10.84 -20.61
N GLU A 27 16.31 11.40 -21.72
CA GLU A 27 15.63 11.38 -23.01
C GLU A 27 15.52 9.91 -23.46
N ILE A 28 14.70 9.13 -22.76
CA ILE A 28 14.47 7.75 -23.13
C ILE A 28 13.28 7.72 -24.07
N MET A 29 13.63 7.53 -25.33
CA MET A 29 12.81 7.03 -26.44
C MET A 29 11.44 7.68 -26.60
N ASP A 30 11.25 8.31 -27.72
CA ASP A 30 9.99 8.89 -28.24
C ASP A 30 8.78 7.99 -27.99
N GLU A 31 8.92 6.67 -28.03
CA GLU A 31 7.86 5.68 -27.83
C GLU A 31 7.17 5.76 -26.47
N VAL A 32 7.92 5.93 -25.36
CA VAL A 32 7.29 6.05 -24.00
C VAL A 32 6.54 7.36 -23.89
N LYS A 33 7.13 8.46 -24.39
CA LYS A 33 6.50 9.78 -24.38
C LYS A 33 5.22 9.78 -25.23
N GLU A 34 5.27 9.19 -26.43
CA GLU A 34 4.11 9.05 -27.32
C GLU A 34 3.00 8.23 -26.65
N LYS A 35 3.37 7.12 -26.01
CA LYS A 35 2.41 6.29 -25.26
C LYS A 35 1.77 7.05 -24.11
N LEU A 36 2.55 7.76 -23.30
CA LEU A 36 2.01 8.57 -22.19
C LEU A 36 1.11 9.71 -22.72
N ALA A 37 1.47 10.36 -23.83
CA ALA A 37 0.64 11.37 -24.47
C ALA A 37 -0.68 10.77 -24.99
N TYR A 38 -0.64 9.59 -25.61
CA TYR A 38 -1.83 8.86 -26.01
C TYR A 38 -2.73 8.54 -24.82
N ILE A 39 -2.17 8.04 -23.71
CA ILE A 39 -2.92 7.76 -22.48
C ILE A 39 -3.56 9.06 -21.95
N CYS A 40 -2.82 10.17 -21.86
CA CYS A 40 -3.33 11.46 -21.43
C CYS A 40 -4.54 11.91 -22.27
N SER A 41 -4.47 11.75 -23.59
CA SER A 41 -5.56 12.13 -24.50
C SER A 41 -6.86 11.38 -24.20
N GLN A 42 -6.79 10.10 -23.81
CA GLN A 42 -7.94 9.29 -23.42
C GLN A 42 -8.63 9.83 -22.15
N PHE A 43 -7.88 10.51 -21.27
CA PHE A 43 -8.40 11.17 -20.07
C PHE A 43 -8.74 12.65 -20.28
N ARG A 44 -8.84 13.09 -21.54
CA ARG A 44 -9.16 14.48 -21.91
C ARG A 44 -8.13 15.48 -21.38
N ILE A 45 -6.89 15.05 -21.27
CA ILE A 45 -5.75 15.89 -20.93
C ILE A 45 -5.06 16.23 -22.24
N GLU A 46 -5.29 17.47 -22.69
CA GLU A 46 -4.70 18.02 -23.92
C GLU A 46 -3.44 18.78 -23.57
N GLY A 47 -2.43 18.71 -24.43
CA GLY A 47 -1.18 19.44 -24.27
C GLY A 47 0.05 18.59 -24.55
N ASP A 48 1.21 19.24 -24.47
CA ASP A 48 2.50 18.60 -24.70
C ASP A 48 3.11 18.13 -23.38
N ILE A 49 3.62 16.90 -23.36
CA ILE A 49 4.41 16.43 -22.23
C ILE A 49 5.77 17.15 -22.29
N LEU A 50 5.97 18.06 -21.33
CA LEU A 50 7.23 18.79 -21.18
C LEU A 50 8.31 17.87 -20.61
N VAL A 51 7.95 17.11 -19.57
CA VAL A 51 8.82 16.21 -18.82
C VAL A 51 8.04 15.00 -18.38
N TYR A 52 8.70 13.86 -18.33
CA TYR A 52 8.20 12.66 -17.65
C TYR A 52 9.36 11.92 -16.99
N ARG A 53 9.06 11.11 -15.98
CA ARG A 53 10.02 10.19 -15.38
C ARG A 53 9.31 8.94 -14.88
N TRP A 54 9.98 7.82 -14.99
CA TRP A 54 9.58 6.60 -14.29
C TRP A 54 9.81 6.77 -12.79
N ILE A 55 8.84 6.32 -11.97
CA ILE A 55 8.94 6.31 -10.52
C ILE A 55 9.26 4.88 -10.10
N PRO A 56 10.48 4.62 -9.60
CA PRO A 56 10.89 3.28 -9.19
C PRO A 56 10.23 2.82 -7.88
N ALA A 57 9.61 3.73 -7.13
CA ALA A 57 8.89 3.43 -5.90
C ALA A 57 7.61 2.62 -6.19
N GLY A 58 7.36 1.60 -5.36
CA GLY A 58 6.25 0.66 -5.54
C GLY A 58 6.69 -0.64 -6.25
N HIS A 59 6.26 -1.77 -5.68
CA HIS A 59 6.73 -3.09 -6.14
C HIS A 59 5.77 -3.77 -7.11
N ILE A 60 4.55 -3.26 -7.27
CA ILE A 60 3.48 -3.94 -8.02
C ILE A 60 3.16 -3.21 -9.31
N ASN A 61 2.81 -1.94 -9.23
CA ASN A 61 2.38 -1.12 -10.37
C ASN A 61 3.55 -0.38 -11.02
N THR A 62 3.44 -0.07 -12.32
CA THR A 62 4.41 0.81 -13.00
C THR A 62 3.88 2.24 -13.01
N ALA A 63 4.64 3.20 -12.49
CA ALA A 63 4.20 4.59 -12.38
C ALA A 63 5.14 5.57 -13.09
N TYR A 64 4.54 6.59 -13.69
CA TYR A 64 5.24 7.70 -14.33
C TYR A 64 4.71 9.03 -13.80
N TYR A 65 5.59 9.90 -13.38
CA TYR A 65 5.29 11.31 -13.26
C TYR A 65 5.31 11.96 -14.65
N ALA A 66 4.38 12.86 -14.93
CA ALA A 66 4.41 13.68 -16.13
C ALA A 66 3.93 15.11 -15.85
N ALA A 67 4.62 16.08 -16.43
CA ALA A 67 4.18 17.47 -16.50
C ALA A 67 3.69 17.77 -17.92
N VAL A 68 2.41 18.15 -18.05
CA VAL A 68 1.72 18.38 -19.33
C VAL A 68 1.32 19.84 -19.43
N TYR A 69 1.78 20.56 -20.45
CA TYR A 69 1.42 21.95 -20.72
C TYR A 69 0.35 22.06 -21.79
N ASN A 70 -0.76 22.70 -21.47
CA ASN A 70 -1.91 22.86 -22.38
C ASN A 70 -1.98 24.23 -23.07
N GLY A 71 -0.91 25.01 -23.02
CA GLY A 71 -0.87 26.37 -23.53
C GLY A 71 -1.27 27.46 -22.53
N LYS A 72 -1.72 27.08 -21.29
CA LYS A 72 -2.14 28.02 -20.23
C LYS A 72 -1.57 27.63 -18.87
N GLU A 73 -1.62 26.35 -18.53
CA GLU A 73 -1.22 25.83 -17.22
C GLU A 73 -0.49 24.48 -17.39
N ILE A 74 0.25 24.10 -16.36
CA ILE A 74 0.93 22.80 -16.30
C ILE A 74 0.14 21.89 -15.37
N TYR A 75 -0.26 20.72 -15.90
CA TYR A 75 -0.81 19.63 -15.10
C TYR A 75 0.33 18.72 -14.64
N GLN A 76 0.45 18.52 -13.35
CA GLN A 76 1.32 17.49 -12.79
C GLN A 76 0.50 16.24 -12.54
N LEU A 77 0.92 15.13 -13.11
CA LEU A 77 0.15 13.89 -13.20
C LEU A 77 0.97 12.71 -12.73
N LEU A 78 0.30 11.75 -12.12
CA LEU A 78 0.78 10.39 -11.98
C LEU A 78 0.00 9.50 -12.95
N ILE A 79 0.74 8.85 -13.87
CA ILE A 79 0.22 7.94 -14.89
C ILE A 79 0.67 6.54 -14.49
N GLN A 80 -0.29 5.65 -14.19
CA GLN A 80 0.03 4.37 -13.61
C GLN A 80 -0.57 3.21 -14.40
N ARG A 81 0.29 2.23 -14.72
CA ARG A 81 -0.14 0.94 -15.24
C ARG A 81 -0.33 -0.02 -14.08
N VAL A 82 -1.55 -0.53 -13.96
CA VAL A 82 -1.93 -1.51 -12.94
C VAL A 82 -1.41 -2.88 -13.34
N ASN A 83 -0.86 -3.61 -12.39
CA ASN A 83 -0.44 -4.99 -12.57
C ASN A 83 -1.66 -5.92 -12.49
N THR A 84 -2.19 -6.30 -13.65
CA THR A 84 -3.38 -7.15 -13.76
C THR A 84 -3.11 -8.63 -13.44
N TYR A 85 -1.86 -9.04 -13.31
CA TYR A 85 -1.51 -10.36 -12.80
C TYR A 85 -1.80 -10.48 -11.30
N VAL A 86 -1.56 -9.40 -10.55
CA VAL A 86 -1.88 -9.30 -9.11
C VAL A 86 -3.36 -8.97 -8.91
N PHE A 87 -3.84 -7.90 -9.56
CA PHE A 87 -5.21 -7.42 -9.47
C PHE A 87 -6.04 -7.97 -10.64
N ARG A 88 -6.60 -9.16 -10.45
CA ARG A 88 -7.31 -9.89 -11.51
C ARG A 88 -8.69 -9.32 -11.86
N ASP A 89 -9.27 -8.51 -10.96
CA ASP A 89 -10.42 -7.67 -11.25
C ASP A 89 -10.06 -6.17 -11.09
N PRO A 90 -9.29 -5.61 -12.05
CA PRO A 90 -8.86 -4.22 -11.95
C PRO A 90 -10.03 -3.23 -12.09
N VAL A 91 -11.13 -3.63 -12.71
CA VAL A 91 -12.34 -2.82 -12.82
C VAL A 91 -13.05 -2.71 -11.47
N GLY A 92 -13.23 -3.84 -10.79
CA GLY A 92 -13.81 -3.87 -9.44
C GLY A 92 -12.93 -3.15 -8.43
N MET A 93 -11.62 -3.31 -8.50
CA MET A 93 -10.65 -2.57 -7.68
C MET A 93 -10.81 -1.04 -7.88
N MET A 94 -10.87 -0.55 -9.13
CA MET A 94 -11.08 0.87 -9.41
C MET A 94 -12.44 1.37 -8.92
N LYS A 95 -13.46 0.51 -8.89
CA LYS A 95 -14.75 0.84 -8.30
C LYS A 95 -14.68 0.98 -6.78
N ASN A 96 -13.94 0.10 -6.09
CA ASN A 96 -13.65 0.25 -4.66
C ASN A 96 -13.04 1.64 -4.38
N ILE A 97 -11.98 1.99 -5.11
CA ILE A 97 -11.28 3.28 -4.97
C ILE A 97 -12.24 4.46 -5.19
N GLU A 98 -13.08 4.40 -6.23
CA GLU A 98 -14.08 5.44 -6.52
C GLU A 98 -15.06 5.61 -5.36
N LEU A 99 -15.63 4.51 -4.87
CA LEU A 99 -16.57 4.51 -3.74
C LEU A 99 -15.95 5.12 -2.48
N LEU A 100 -14.72 4.74 -2.15
CA LEU A 100 -14.02 5.22 -0.96
C LEU A 100 -13.65 6.70 -1.09
N THR A 101 -13.06 7.11 -2.20
CA THR A 101 -12.66 8.51 -2.42
C THR A 101 -13.86 9.45 -2.51
N GLU A 102 -15.00 9.00 -3.07
CA GLU A 102 -16.24 9.75 -3.08
C GLU A 102 -16.85 9.87 -1.69
N HIS A 103 -16.83 8.79 -0.90
CA HIS A 103 -17.34 8.80 0.47
C HIS A 103 -16.54 9.80 1.34
N ILE A 104 -15.21 9.70 1.35
CA ILE A 104 -14.33 10.63 2.08
C ILE A 104 -14.60 12.08 1.63
N ARG A 105 -14.69 12.33 0.33
CA ARG A 105 -14.98 13.66 -0.21
C ARG A 105 -16.34 14.20 0.25
N SER A 106 -17.35 13.35 0.36
CA SER A 106 -18.69 13.74 0.79
C SER A 106 -18.72 14.21 2.24
N LYS A 107 -17.89 13.62 3.12
CA LYS A 107 -17.76 14.00 4.52
C LYS A 107 -16.96 15.29 4.73
N GLU A 108 -15.98 15.55 3.88
CA GLU A 108 -15.11 16.72 3.98
C GLU A 108 -15.12 17.52 2.67
N PRO A 109 -16.26 18.16 2.29
CA PRO A 109 -16.41 18.83 0.99
C PRO A 109 -15.47 20.03 0.81
N THR A 110 -15.02 20.64 1.90
CA THR A 110 -14.11 21.80 1.92
C THR A 110 -12.62 21.39 2.02
N MET A 111 -12.33 20.07 2.03
CA MET A 111 -10.97 19.57 2.09
C MET A 111 -10.12 20.15 0.97
N GLU A 112 -8.90 20.59 1.31
CA GLU A 112 -7.91 21.07 0.37
C GLU A 112 -7.60 20.05 -0.73
N LYS A 113 -7.37 20.52 -1.97
CA LYS A 113 -7.15 19.64 -3.13
C LYS A 113 -5.97 18.68 -2.92
N ARG A 114 -4.89 19.11 -2.27
CA ARG A 114 -3.70 18.29 -2.02
C ARG A 114 -3.90 17.22 -0.91
N ARG A 115 -5.02 17.25 -0.22
CA ARG A 115 -5.38 16.29 0.83
C ARG A 115 -6.32 15.18 0.34
N ARG A 116 -6.50 15.05 -0.97
CA ARG A 116 -7.35 14.02 -1.57
C ARG A 116 -6.77 13.52 -2.89
N LEU A 117 -6.94 12.23 -3.15
CA LEU A 117 -6.66 11.68 -4.47
C LEU A 117 -7.70 12.19 -5.47
N HIS A 118 -7.23 12.61 -6.62
CA HIS A 118 -8.07 13.13 -7.68
C HIS A 118 -7.77 12.41 -9.00
N PHE A 119 -8.54 11.37 -9.27
CA PHE A 119 -8.46 10.62 -10.52
C PHE A 119 -9.00 11.43 -11.69
N ARG A 120 -8.31 11.34 -12.81
CA ARG A 120 -8.77 11.91 -14.09
C ARG A 120 -9.78 10.96 -14.70
N HIS A 121 -10.73 11.52 -15.46
CA HIS A 121 -11.81 10.74 -16.05
C HIS A 121 -11.80 10.85 -17.57
N THR A 122 -12.11 9.75 -18.24
CA THR A 122 -12.32 9.68 -19.67
C THR A 122 -13.63 10.42 -20.07
N ALA A 123 -13.89 10.55 -21.38
CA ALA A 123 -15.17 11.08 -21.87
C ALA A 123 -16.38 10.23 -21.41
N ALA A 124 -16.18 8.93 -21.19
CA ALA A 124 -17.19 8.01 -20.66
C ALA A 124 -17.27 8.02 -19.12
N ARG A 125 -16.63 9.00 -18.46
CA ARG A 125 -16.58 9.16 -16.99
C ARG A 125 -15.95 7.98 -16.23
N ARG A 126 -15.04 7.25 -16.87
CA ARG A 126 -14.26 6.21 -16.21
C ARG A 126 -12.94 6.77 -15.69
N ASN A 127 -12.50 6.31 -14.54
CA ASN A 127 -11.23 6.65 -13.92
C ASN A 127 -10.08 5.72 -14.37
N TYR A 128 -10.28 4.92 -15.42
CA TYR A 128 -9.32 4.02 -16.05
C TYR A 128 -9.55 3.88 -17.54
N ILE A 129 -8.55 3.36 -18.26
CA ILE A 129 -8.64 2.86 -19.63
C ILE A 129 -8.01 1.48 -19.71
N VAL A 130 -8.42 0.73 -20.73
CA VAL A 130 -7.81 -0.55 -21.10
C VAL A 130 -7.24 -0.41 -22.50
N LEU A 131 -5.97 -0.75 -22.68
CA LEU A 131 -5.35 -0.85 -23.99
C LEU A 131 -5.22 -2.32 -24.37
N LYS A 132 -5.53 -2.63 -25.63
CA LYS A 132 -5.23 -3.90 -26.27
C LYS A 132 -4.33 -3.63 -27.45
N ASP A 133 -3.15 -4.27 -27.47
CA ASP A 133 -2.13 -4.01 -28.49
C ASP A 133 -1.80 -2.50 -28.63
N GLY A 134 -1.76 -1.78 -27.50
CA GLY A 134 -1.47 -0.35 -27.46
C GLY A 134 -2.64 0.59 -27.80
N VAL A 135 -3.82 0.07 -28.15
CA VAL A 135 -5.00 0.85 -28.54
C VAL A 135 -6.10 0.74 -27.50
N ALA A 136 -6.72 1.88 -27.14
CA ALA A 136 -7.80 1.90 -26.16
C ALA A 136 -9.05 1.18 -26.69
N ILE A 137 -9.55 0.21 -25.92
CA ILE A 137 -10.80 -0.49 -26.23
C ILE A 137 -12.01 0.30 -25.70
N GLY A 138 -13.17 0.03 -26.31
CA GLY A 138 -14.40 0.73 -25.99
C GLY A 138 -14.88 0.52 -24.55
N PRO A 139 -15.68 1.45 -24.02
CA PRO A 139 -16.29 1.29 -22.71
C PRO A 139 -17.18 0.04 -22.64
N GLY A 140 -16.90 -0.88 -21.68
CA GLY A 140 -17.66 -2.13 -21.49
C GLY A 140 -17.26 -3.26 -22.42
N GLU A 141 -16.31 -3.06 -23.29
CA GLU A 141 -15.73 -4.13 -24.08
C GLU A 141 -15.02 -5.13 -23.12
N PRO A 142 -15.33 -6.43 -23.24
CA PRO A 142 -14.73 -7.44 -22.37
C PRO A 142 -13.25 -7.64 -22.71
N PHE A 143 -12.44 -7.88 -21.70
CA PHE A 143 -11.03 -8.20 -21.85
C PHE A 143 -10.61 -9.25 -20.82
N ASP A 144 -9.57 -10.00 -21.15
CA ASP A 144 -8.92 -10.91 -20.20
C ASP A 144 -7.73 -10.17 -19.56
N PRO A 145 -7.77 -9.88 -18.24
CA PRO A 145 -6.71 -9.17 -17.54
C PRO A 145 -5.36 -9.91 -17.54
N LEU A 146 -5.35 -11.23 -17.80
CA LEU A 146 -4.14 -12.04 -17.87
C LEU A 146 -3.54 -12.12 -19.28
N ASN A 147 -4.19 -11.55 -20.28
CA ASN A 147 -3.65 -11.50 -21.64
C ASN A 147 -2.51 -10.47 -21.70
N GLU A 148 -1.34 -10.89 -22.18
CA GLU A 148 -0.12 -10.06 -22.27
C GLU A 148 -0.28 -8.80 -23.12
N SER A 149 -1.22 -8.79 -24.09
CA SER A 149 -1.51 -7.61 -24.91
C SER A 149 -2.38 -6.58 -24.20
N ILE A 150 -2.90 -6.89 -23.01
CA ILE A 150 -3.76 -6.01 -22.23
C ILE A 150 -2.93 -5.17 -21.27
N GLU A 151 -3.21 -3.87 -21.28
CA GLU A 151 -2.67 -2.95 -20.29
C GLU A 151 -3.81 -2.16 -19.67
N PHE A 152 -3.80 -2.05 -18.35
CA PHE A 152 -4.78 -1.30 -17.59
C PHE A 152 -4.12 -0.04 -17.01
N TRP A 153 -4.65 1.15 -17.37
CA TRP A 153 -4.05 2.42 -17.01
C TRP A 153 -5.02 3.33 -16.28
N ARG A 154 -4.48 4.09 -15.32
CA ARG A 154 -5.18 5.16 -14.62
C ARG A 154 -4.29 6.40 -14.51
N VAL A 155 -4.93 7.56 -14.38
CA VAL A 155 -4.23 8.83 -14.25
C VAL A 155 -4.87 9.62 -13.10
N TYR A 156 -4.03 10.20 -12.26
CA TYR A 156 -4.47 11.09 -11.18
C TYR A 156 -3.50 12.25 -10.98
N ASN A 157 -3.98 13.30 -10.32
CA ASN A 157 -3.17 14.47 -10.08
C ASN A 157 -2.01 14.11 -9.14
N PHE A 158 -0.83 14.61 -9.46
CA PHE A 158 0.31 14.53 -8.56
C PHE A 158 0.08 15.46 -7.36
N ILE A 159 0.46 15.03 -6.17
CA ILE A 159 0.35 15.83 -4.94
C ILE A 159 1.68 16.56 -4.75
N GLU A 160 1.64 17.87 -5.02
CA GLU A 160 2.81 18.73 -4.93
C GLU A 160 3.21 19.01 -3.48
N TYR A 161 4.46 19.39 -3.27
CA TYR A 161 5.02 19.72 -1.94
C TYR A 161 4.78 18.64 -0.89
N SER A 162 4.81 17.40 -1.34
CA SER A 162 4.69 16.21 -0.49
C SER A 162 6.00 15.43 -0.44
N THR A 163 6.16 14.66 0.62
CA THR A 163 7.21 13.66 0.78
C THR A 163 6.59 12.36 1.29
N SER A 164 7.28 11.25 1.09
CA SER A 164 6.94 9.96 1.71
C SER A 164 8.21 9.37 2.32
N PHE A 165 8.06 8.43 3.22
CA PHE A 165 9.16 7.74 3.90
C PHE A 165 9.06 6.26 3.60
N GLU A 166 10.16 5.64 3.14
CA GLU A 166 10.20 4.18 2.95
C GLU A 166 10.05 3.46 4.29
N THR A 167 10.74 3.95 5.32
CA THR A 167 10.61 3.52 6.71
C THR A 167 10.56 4.75 7.62
N ALA A 168 10.25 4.55 8.89
CA ALA A 168 10.29 5.64 9.87
C ALA A 168 11.71 6.14 10.19
N GLU A 169 12.73 5.43 9.75
CA GLU A 169 14.15 5.73 10.05
C GLU A 169 14.41 5.96 11.55
N GLY A 170 13.67 5.27 12.42
CA GLY A 170 13.73 5.46 13.88
C GLY A 170 13.15 6.80 14.37
N ASN A 171 12.42 7.55 13.55
CA ASN A 171 11.82 8.82 13.93
C ASN A 171 10.42 8.64 14.51
N PRO A 172 10.20 8.80 15.83
CA PRO A 172 8.89 8.61 16.45
C PRO A 172 7.80 9.56 15.91
N GLU A 173 8.20 10.77 15.46
CA GLU A 173 7.22 11.73 14.93
C GLU A 173 6.65 11.28 13.59
N VAL A 174 7.46 10.66 12.72
CA VAL A 174 6.97 10.06 11.46
C VAL A 174 5.94 8.97 11.79
N LEU A 175 6.21 8.12 12.80
CA LEU A 175 5.26 7.08 13.24
C LEU A 175 4.00 7.68 13.85
N ARG A 176 4.10 8.71 14.67
CA ARG A 176 2.93 9.39 15.24
C ARG A 176 2.04 9.96 14.15
N MET A 177 2.64 10.64 13.16
CA MET A 177 1.88 11.19 12.04
C MET A 177 1.32 10.10 11.11
N SER A 178 2.02 8.96 10.96
CA SER A 178 1.48 7.79 10.24
C SER A 178 0.27 7.21 10.97
N GLY A 179 0.35 7.04 12.28
CA GLY A 179 -0.78 6.63 13.11
C GLY A 179 -1.98 7.55 12.95
N LYS A 180 -1.75 8.87 13.04
CA LYS A 180 -2.79 9.88 12.80
C LYS A 180 -3.43 9.74 11.41
N ALA A 181 -2.63 9.46 10.37
CA ALA A 181 -3.14 9.28 9.01
C ALA A 181 -4.08 8.07 8.90
N PHE A 182 -3.63 6.89 9.35
CA PHE A 182 -4.43 5.67 9.26
C PHE A 182 -5.61 5.66 10.23
N GLY A 183 -5.45 6.23 11.43
CA GLY A 183 -6.56 6.45 12.36
C GLY A 183 -7.64 7.36 11.76
N LYS A 184 -7.24 8.46 11.11
CA LYS A 184 -8.15 9.35 10.39
C LYS A 184 -8.84 8.63 9.21
N PHE A 185 -8.12 7.81 8.47
CA PHE A 185 -8.69 7.01 7.38
C PHE A 185 -9.79 6.08 7.88
N LEU A 186 -9.53 5.33 8.96
CA LEU A 186 -10.54 4.49 9.60
C LEU A 186 -11.76 5.30 10.03
N ARG A 187 -11.58 6.44 10.69
CA ARG A 187 -12.67 7.32 11.15
C ARG A 187 -13.47 7.91 9.97
N GLN A 188 -12.81 8.29 8.90
CA GLN A 188 -13.50 8.80 7.71
C GLN A 188 -14.42 7.76 7.06
N LEU A 189 -14.11 6.47 7.23
CA LEU A 189 -14.85 5.34 6.66
C LEU A 189 -15.68 4.56 7.67
N GLU A 190 -15.88 5.08 8.90
CA GLU A 190 -16.58 4.40 9.99
C GLU A 190 -18.00 3.94 9.65
N ASP A 191 -18.72 4.76 8.89
CA ASP A 191 -20.11 4.53 8.46
C ASP A 191 -20.21 3.98 7.03
N PHE A 192 -19.06 3.66 6.38
CA PHE A 192 -19.07 3.01 5.10
C PHE A 192 -19.33 1.51 5.26
N GLU A 193 -20.33 1.01 4.55
CA GLU A 193 -20.65 -0.43 4.55
C GLU A 193 -19.56 -1.22 3.81
N ALA A 194 -18.63 -1.82 4.56
CA ALA A 194 -17.48 -2.53 4.00
C ALA A 194 -17.87 -3.64 2.99
N GLY A 195 -19.01 -4.30 3.19
CA GLY A 195 -19.54 -5.33 2.28
C GLY A 195 -19.91 -4.83 0.88
N ARG A 196 -19.86 -3.51 0.62
CA ARG A 196 -20.01 -2.95 -0.73
C ARG A 196 -18.75 -3.07 -1.57
N LEU A 197 -17.61 -3.33 -0.94
CA LEU A 197 -16.33 -3.51 -1.60
C LEU A 197 -16.15 -4.96 -2.02
N ILE A 198 -15.48 -5.16 -3.14
CA ILE A 198 -14.99 -6.48 -3.54
C ILE A 198 -13.63 -6.76 -2.90
N GLU A 199 -13.29 -8.02 -2.73
CA GLU A 199 -11.92 -8.43 -2.42
C GLU A 199 -11.06 -8.27 -3.68
N SER A 200 -10.21 -7.24 -3.71
CA SER A 200 -9.29 -7.01 -4.84
C SER A 200 -8.22 -8.11 -4.96
N ILE A 201 -7.84 -8.70 -3.83
CA ILE A 201 -7.00 -9.90 -3.74
C ILE A 201 -7.72 -10.91 -2.82
N PRO A 202 -8.24 -12.03 -3.36
CA PRO A 202 -8.97 -13.00 -2.56
C PRO A 202 -8.14 -13.58 -1.41
N HIS A 203 -8.76 -13.71 -0.24
CA HIS A 203 -8.11 -14.22 0.99
C HIS A 203 -6.83 -13.47 1.37
N PHE A 204 -6.77 -12.13 1.16
CA PHE A 204 -5.52 -11.39 1.32
C PHE A 204 -4.96 -11.49 2.75
N HIS A 205 -5.77 -11.21 3.75
CA HIS A 205 -5.46 -11.37 5.17
C HIS A 205 -6.43 -12.35 5.87
N ASP A 206 -6.83 -13.41 5.17
CA ASP A 206 -7.46 -14.58 5.77
C ASP A 206 -6.37 -15.48 6.34
N THR A 207 -5.95 -15.22 7.57
CA THR A 207 -4.81 -15.91 8.18
C THR A 207 -5.02 -17.42 8.29
N ARG A 208 -6.27 -17.88 8.52
CA ARG A 208 -6.59 -19.32 8.52
C ARG A 208 -6.28 -19.95 7.16
N TYR A 209 -6.78 -19.35 6.08
CA TYR A 209 -6.50 -19.79 4.71
C TYR A 209 -5.00 -19.74 4.38
N ARG A 210 -4.31 -18.65 4.79
CA ARG A 210 -2.87 -18.49 4.54
C ARG A 210 -2.04 -19.56 5.22
N LEU A 211 -2.33 -19.88 6.49
CA LEU A 211 -1.64 -20.93 7.23
C LEU A 211 -1.96 -22.32 6.65
N ASP A 212 -3.23 -22.61 6.31
CA ASP A 212 -3.59 -23.90 5.68
C ASP A 212 -2.90 -24.07 4.33
N HIS A 213 -2.84 -23.02 3.52
CA HIS A 213 -2.09 -23.02 2.26
C HIS A 213 -0.59 -23.27 2.49
N PHE A 214 0.02 -22.56 3.47
CA PHE A 214 1.43 -22.75 3.83
C PHE A 214 1.73 -24.19 4.20
N PHE A 215 0.95 -24.83 5.07
CA PHE A 215 1.17 -26.24 5.44
C PHE A 215 0.95 -27.20 4.27
N SER A 216 0.03 -26.90 3.35
CA SER A 216 -0.10 -27.65 2.11
C SER A 216 1.15 -27.55 1.22
N VAL A 217 1.81 -26.40 1.18
CA VAL A 217 3.08 -26.20 0.46
C VAL A 217 4.20 -27.01 1.14
N VAL A 218 4.28 -26.96 2.48
CA VAL A 218 5.27 -27.72 3.25
C VAL A 218 5.11 -29.22 3.03
N GLU A 219 3.86 -29.72 3.04
CA GLU A 219 3.57 -31.17 2.82
C GLU A 219 4.00 -31.63 1.42
N LYS A 220 3.77 -30.80 0.41
CA LYS A 220 4.14 -31.14 -0.98
C LYS A 220 5.64 -31.07 -1.22
N ASP A 221 6.31 -30.11 -0.62
CA ASP A 221 7.75 -29.83 -0.72
C ASP A 221 8.32 -30.07 -2.14
N GLU A 222 7.66 -29.50 -3.15
CA GLU A 222 7.94 -29.75 -4.58
C GLU A 222 9.41 -29.55 -4.98
N LEU A 223 10.11 -28.65 -4.26
CA LEU A 223 11.53 -28.34 -4.53
C LEU A 223 12.49 -28.95 -3.49
N GLY A 224 12.01 -29.69 -2.51
CA GLY A 224 12.84 -30.30 -1.46
C GLY A 224 13.49 -29.30 -0.51
N ARG A 225 12.92 -28.08 -0.37
CA ARG A 225 13.48 -27.00 0.47
C ARG A 225 13.03 -27.06 1.94
N ALA A 226 11.93 -27.76 2.26
CA ALA A 226 11.38 -27.82 3.63
C ALA A 226 12.38 -28.39 4.66
N ALA A 227 13.24 -29.30 4.25
CA ALA A 227 14.26 -29.88 5.14
C ALA A 227 15.28 -28.84 5.64
N THR A 228 15.51 -27.74 4.94
CA THR A 228 16.44 -26.65 5.30
C THR A 228 15.79 -25.55 6.13
N CYS A 229 14.44 -25.57 6.28
CA CYS A 229 13.66 -24.53 6.97
C CYS A 229 12.87 -25.12 8.16
N ARG A 230 13.37 -26.19 8.81
CA ARG A 230 12.65 -26.91 9.87
C ARG A 230 12.35 -26.05 11.07
N ASP A 231 13.26 -25.17 11.44
CA ASP A 231 13.13 -24.31 12.63
C ASP A 231 12.04 -23.27 12.37
N GLU A 232 12.03 -22.65 11.19
CA GLU A 232 11.01 -21.68 10.77
C GLU A 232 9.63 -22.31 10.67
N ILE A 233 9.54 -23.47 10.02
CA ILE A 233 8.28 -24.26 9.92
C ILE A 233 7.79 -24.62 11.33
N GLY A 234 8.68 -25.06 12.22
CA GLY A 234 8.36 -25.42 13.61
C GLY A 234 7.79 -24.27 14.42
N ILE A 235 8.30 -23.03 14.23
CA ILE A 235 7.75 -21.85 14.88
C ILE A 235 6.34 -21.58 14.37
N ILE A 236 6.11 -21.59 13.05
CA ILE A 236 4.78 -21.35 12.48
C ILE A 236 3.77 -22.41 12.95
N GLU A 237 4.19 -23.67 13.01
CA GLU A 237 3.36 -24.78 13.51
C GLU A 237 2.99 -24.58 14.99
N GLN A 238 3.97 -24.25 15.84
CA GLN A 238 3.77 -23.99 17.26
C GLN A 238 2.73 -22.90 17.50
N TYR A 239 2.71 -21.85 16.66
CA TYR A 239 1.82 -20.70 16.83
C TYR A 239 0.61 -20.69 15.88
N ARG A 240 0.35 -21.82 15.18
CA ARG A 240 -0.79 -21.93 14.25
C ARG A 240 -2.13 -21.59 14.90
N ASP A 241 -2.36 -22.09 16.11
CA ASP A 241 -3.60 -21.83 16.85
C ASP A 241 -3.72 -20.35 17.26
N PHE A 242 -2.62 -19.73 17.70
CA PHE A 242 -2.55 -18.30 17.98
C PHE A 242 -2.85 -17.50 16.72
N GLY A 243 -2.28 -17.83 15.57
CA GLY A 243 -2.53 -17.18 14.29
C GLY A 243 -4.01 -17.16 13.89
N CYS A 244 -4.78 -18.18 14.29
CA CYS A 244 -6.22 -18.24 14.04
C CYS A 244 -7.10 -17.53 15.08
N THR A 245 -6.53 -16.84 16.07
CA THR A 245 -7.31 -16.21 17.16
C THR A 245 -8.29 -15.17 16.62
N LEU A 246 -7.85 -14.29 15.74
CA LEU A 246 -8.70 -13.23 15.17
C LEU A 246 -9.78 -13.81 14.24
N CYS A 247 -9.48 -14.89 13.51
CA CYS A 247 -10.48 -15.59 12.70
C CYS A 247 -11.61 -16.17 13.56
N ARG A 248 -11.29 -16.70 14.75
CA ARG A 248 -12.32 -17.16 15.70
C ARG A 248 -13.16 -16.00 16.24
N GLN A 249 -12.55 -14.86 16.50
CA GLN A 249 -13.28 -13.66 16.96
C GLN A 249 -14.22 -13.11 15.88
N ILE A 250 -13.86 -13.24 14.60
CA ILE A 250 -14.78 -12.94 13.48
C ILE A 250 -15.94 -13.94 13.49
N ASP A 251 -15.66 -15.25 13.57
CA ASP A 251 -16.68 -16.31 13.58
C ASP A 251 -17.69 -16.12 14.75
N ASP A 252 -17.19 -15.63 15.90
CA ASP A 252 -17.98 -15.34 17.11
C ASP A 252 -18.67 -13.95 17.07
N ASN A 253 -18.53 -13.19 15.97
CA ASN A 253 -19.04 -11.83 15.79
C ASN A 253 -18.56 -10.82 16.85
N LEU A 254 -17.35 -10.99 17.38
CA LEU A 254 -16.74 -10.08 18.35
C LEU A 254 -16.02 -8.91 17.65
N LEU A 255 -15.47 -9.14 16.46
CA LEU A 255 -14.79 -8.12 15.67
C LEU A 255 -15.58 -7.80 14.40
N PRO A 256 -15.91 -6.52 14.15
CA PRO A 256 -16.59 -6.11 12.93
C PRO A 256 -15.62 -6.06 11.74
N MET A 257 -16.13 -6.35 10.55
CA MET A 257 -15.41 -6.05 9.32
C MET A 257 -15.51 -4.55 9.02
N ARG A 258 -14.35 -3.91 8.86
CA ARG A 258 -14.20 -2.51 8.50
C ARG A 258 -13.71 -2.38 7.05
N VAL A 259 -13.67 -1.16 6.53
CA VAL A 259 -12.81 -0.86 5.37
C VAL A 259 -11.40 -0.76 5.88
N THR A 260 -10.52 -1.59 5.36
CA THR A 260 -9.09 -1.60 5.67
C THR A 260 -8.27 -1.27 4.43
N HIS A 261 -7.10 -0.68 4.64
CA HIS A 261 -6.15 -0.38 3.58
C HIS A 261 -5.36 -1.63 3.16
N ASN A 262 -5.01 -2.48 4.12
CA ASN A 262 -4.29 -3.75 3.98
C ASN A 262 -2.85 -3.65 3.43
N ASP A 263 -2.31 -2.44 3.33
CA ASP A 263 -0.88 -2.19 3.04
C ASP A 263 -0.50 -0.84 3.69
N THR A 264 -0.48 -0.81 5.02
CA THR A 264 -0.36 0.43 5.81
C THR A 264 1.08 0.85 6.06
N LYS A 265 1.91 0.71 5.04
CA LYS A 265 3.30 1.17 5.07
C LYS A 265 3.39 2.69 5.11
N THR A 266 4.45 3.21 5.71
CA THR A 266 4.72 4.66 5.79
C THR A 266 4.86 5.32 4.42
N ASN A 267 5.35 4.61 3.41
CA ASN A 267 5.47 5.12 2.04
C ASN A 267 4.12 5.24 1.31
N ASN A 268 3.03 4.69 1.86
CA ASN A 268 1.67 4.88 1.37
C ASN A 268 0.98 6.12 1.99
N ILE A 269 1.74 6.96 2.69
CA ILE A 269 1.29 8.26 3.17
C ILE A 269 2.11 9.36 2.51
N LEU A 270 1.45 10.36 1.96
CA LEU A 270 2.10 11.61 1.55
C LEU A 270 1.99 12.62 2.69
N PHE A 271 3.13 13.12 3.13
CA PHE A 271 3.25 14.12 4.18
C PHE A 271 3.57 15.50 3.58
N ASP A 272 3.16 16.53 4.24
CA ASP A 272 3.60 17.89 3.93
C ASP A 272 5.11 18.01 4.21
N LYS A 273 5.86 18.56 3.24
CA LYS A 273 7.33 18.65 3.33
C LYS A 273 7.81 19.53 4.46
N ASP A 274 7.01 20.55 4.86
CA ASP A 274 7.46 21.57 5.77
C ASP A 274 7.18 21.23 7.24
N ASN A 275 6.10 20.45 7.51
CA ASN A 275 5.62 20.22 8.87
C ASN A 275 5.24 18.78 9.20
N LEU A 276 5.45 17.83 8.26
CA LEU A 276 5.11 16.41 8.39
C LEU A 276 3.61 16.12 8.62
N ASP A 277 2.71 17.09 8.42
CA ASP A 277 1.28 16.82 8.55
C ASP A 277 0.84 15.84 7.44
N PRO A 278 0.14 14.74 7.75
CA PRO A 278 -0.29 13.79 6.74
C PRO A 278 -1.31 14.43 5.81
N LEU A 279 -1.01 14.43 4.52
CA LEU A 279 -1.86 15.00 3.49
C LEU A 279 -2.90 14.00 3.01
N VAL A 280 -2.46 12.84 2.54
CA VAL A 280 -3.33 11.85 1.93
C VAL A 280 -2.68 10.46 1.98
N ILE A 281 -3.52 9.44 2.14
CA ILE A 281 -3.15 8.05 1.95
C ILE A 281 -3.29 7.71 0.47
N ILE A 282 -2.29 7.02 -0.07
CA ILE A 282 -2.20 6.58 -1.46
C ILE A 282 -2.20 5.06 -1.55
N ASP A 283 -2.20 4.54 -2.78
CA ASP A 283 -2.18 3.09 -3.07
C ASP A 283 -3.37 2.32 -2.48
N LEU A 284 -4.57 2.78 -2.80
CA LEU A 284 -5.82 2.20 -2.31
C LEU A 284 -6.21 0.88 -3.00
N ASP A 285 -5.31 0.24 -3.72
CA ASP A 285 -5.58 -0.96 -4.53
C ASP A 285 -5.97 -2.18 -3.69
N THR A 286 -5.45 -2.23 -2.47
CA THR A 286 -5.71 -3.28 -1.50
C THR A 286 -6.85 -2.95 -0.53
N CYS A 287 -7.53 -1.82 -0.72
CA CYS A 287 -8.67 -1.48 0.13
C CYS A 287 -9.85 -2.43 -0.09
N MET A 288 -10.18 -3.18 0.95
CA MET A 288 -11.25 -4.17 0.97
C MET A 288 -11.75 -4.39 2.39
N PRO A 289 -12.80 -5.22 2.63
CA PRO A 289 -13.20 -5.57 3.99
C PRO A 289 -12.10 -6.28 4.75
N GLY A 290 -11.83 -5.86 5.99
CA GLY A 290 -10.82 -6.45 6.85
C GLY A 290 -10.98 -6.05 8.32
N LEU A 291 -10.01 -6.39 9.15
CA LEU A 291 -9.97 -6.04 10.57
C LEU A 291 -9.08 -4.81 10.79
N ALA A 292 -9.56 -3.85 11.57
CA ALA A 292 -8.80 -2.65 11.94
C ALA A 292 -7.44 -2.98 12.58
N CYS A 293 -7.37 -4.09 13.33
CA CYS A 293 -6.12 -4.55 13.96
C CYS A 293 -5.08 -5.06 12.96
N TYR A 294 -5.46 -5.47 11.74
CA TYR A 294 -4.49 -5.83 10.69
C TYR A 294 -3.82 -4.59 10.10
N ASP A 295 -4.60 -3.54 9.80
CA ASP A 295 -4.03 -2.26 9.36
C ASP A 295 -3.09 -1.66 10.42
N PHE A 296 -3.53 -1.63 11.68
CA PHE A 296 -2.68 -1.21 12.78
C PHE A 296 -1.39 -2.02 12.84
N GLY A 297 -1.53 -3.34 12.78
CA GLY A 297 -0.41 -4.28 12.93
C GLY A 297 0.57 -4.25 11.77
N ASP A 298 0.12 -4.02 10.54
CA ASP A 298 0.99 -3.98 9.38
C ASP A 298 1.97 -2.81 9.44
N THR A 299 1.54 -1.64 9.92
CA THR A 299 2.47 -0.52 10.19
C THR A 299 3.45 -0.86 11.31
N ILE A 300 2.99 -1.47 12.42
CA ILE A 300 3.88 -1.86 13.54
C ILE A 300 4.94 -2.82 13.04
N ARG A 301 4.56 -3.86 12.31
CA ARG A 301 5.46 -4.85 11.73
C ARG A 301 6.50 -4.21 10.81
N PHE A 302 6.08 -3.27 9.99
CA PHE A 302 6.92 -2.68 8.95
C PHE A 302 7.82 -1.55 9.47
N ALA A 303 7.33 -0.73 10.39
CA ALA A 303 7.97 0.54 10.73
C ALA A 303 8.37 0.69 12.21
N ALA A 304 7.87 -0.15 13.11
CA ALA A 304 8.26 -0.14 14.52
C ALA A 304 9.22 -1.31 14.84
N CYS A 305 10.18 -1.57 13.95
CA CYS A 305 11.18 -2.62 14.11
C CYS A 305 12.60 -2.05 13.93
N THR A 306 13.60 -2.82 14.39
CA THR A 306 14.98 -2.36 14.51
C THR A 306 15.89 -2.76 13.35
N ALA A 307 15.36 -3.47 12.34
CA ALA A 307 16.13 -3.95 11.19
C ALA A 307 15.28 -3.95 9.91
N GLU A 308 15.94 -4.09 8.77
CA GLU A 308 15.29 -4.20 7.47
C GLU A 308 14.50 -5.51 7.32
N GLU A 309 13.53 -5.54 6.40
CA GLU A 309 12.59 -6.66 6.24
C GLU A 309 13.26 -8.02 5.96
N ASP A 310 14.48 -8.04 5.39
CA ASP A 310 15.25 -9.24 5.09
C ASP A 310 16.51 -9.39 5.97
N GLN A 311 16.58 -8.65 7.08
CA GLN A 311 17.67 -8.73 8.07
C GLN A 311 17.19 -9.34 9.39
N PRO A 312 17.26 -10.67 9.55
CA PRO A 312 16.82 -11.32 10.78
C PRO A 312 17.70 -11.02 11.99
N ASP A 313 18.98 -10.73 11.78
CA ASP A 313 19.93 -10.47 12.85
C ASP A 313 19.64 -9.10 13.49
N GLY A 314 19.28 -9.12 14.77
CA GLY A 314 18.93 -7.91 15.52
C GLY A 314 17.51 -7.42 15.33
N MET A 315 16.67 -8.13 14.55
CA MET A 315 15.26 -7.79 14.37
C MET A 315 14.49 -7.90 15.67
N LYS A 316 13.91 -6.81 16.12
CA LYS A 316 13.11 -6.68 17.34
C LYS A 316 12.04 -5.62 17.17
N LEU A 317 11.01 -5.70 18.01
CA LEU A 317 10.03 -4.63 18.17
C LEU A 317 10.65 -3.45 18.93
N ASP A 318 10.43 -2.26 18.43
CA ASP A 318 10.72 -1.01 19.13
C ASP A 318 9.42 -0.48 19.78
N LEU A 319 9.33 -0.63 21.10
CA LEU A 319 8.15 -0.25 21.88
C LEU A 319 7.91 1.27 21.91
N ASP A 320 8.95 2.08 21.81
CA ASP A 320 8.82 3.54 21.76
C ASP A 320 8.23 3.99 20.43
N LEU A 321 8.68 3.38 19.32
CA LEU A 321 8.09 3.60 18.00
C LEU A 321 6.65 3.11 17.94
N MET A 322 6.36 1.91 18.49
CA MET A 322 5.00 1.39 18.60
C MET A 322 4.11 2.36 19.40
N ARG A 323 4.58 2.88 20.54
CA ARG A 323 3.84 3.85 21.35
C ARG A 323 3.54 5.11 20.54
N ALA A 324 4.53 5.66 19.85
CA ALA A 324 4.35 6.86 19.05
C ALA A 324 3.28 6.67 17.95
N TYR A 325 3.32 5.54 17.26
CA TYR A 325 2.27 5.20 16.28
C TYR A 325 0.90 5.06 16.93
N THR A 326 0.82 4.33 18.05
CA THR A 326 -0.43 4.08 18.78
C THR A 326 -1.06 5.40 19.27
N GLU A 327 -0.27 6.33 19.81
CA GLU A 327 -0.73 7.66 20.20
C GLU A 327 -1.38 8.42 19.03
N GLY A 328 -0.70 8.42 17.87
CA GLY A 328 -1.23 9.03 16.65
C GLY A 328 -2.52 8.35 16.17
N TYR A 329 -2.52 7.03 16.10
CA TYR A 329 -3.68 6.25 15.66
C TYR A 329 -4.90 6.45 16.55
N MET A 330 -4.73 6.34 17.87
CA MET A 330 -5.81 6.49 18.85
C MET A 330 -6.34 7.94 18.92
N SER A 331 -5.50 8.95 18.61
CA SER A 331 -5.95 10.35 18.56
C SER A 331 -7.09 10.58 17.56
N GLU A 332 -7.24 9.72 16.57
CA GLU A 332 -8.26 9.80 15.53
C GLU A 332 -9.25 8.64 15.53
N ALA A 333 -8.81 7.42 15.90
CA ALA A 333 -9.59 6.19 15.78
C ALA A 333 -10.34 5.78 17.05
N ASP A 334 -9.94 6.27 18.24
CA ASP A 334 -10.54 5.82 19.52
C ASP A 334 -12.05 5.95 19.56
N SER A 335 -12.59 7.04 19.03
CA SER A 335 -14.05 7.29 19.05
C SER A 335 -14.88 6.32 18.20
N VAL A 336 -14.25 5.55 17.30
CA VAL A 336 -14.94 4.66 16.35
C VAL A 336 -14.63 3.18 16.56
N LEU A 337 -13.58 2.87 17.32
CA LEU A 337 -13.22 1.50 17.67
C LEU A 337 -14.06 1.00 18.86
N THR A 338 -14.53 -0.24 18.76
CA THR A 338 -15.12 -0.96 19.90
C THR A 338 -14.03 -1.38 20.89
N ASP A 339 -14.41 -1.72 22.13
CA ASP A 339 -13.45 -2.24 23.12
C ASP A 339 -12.75 -3.52 22.63
N ALA A 340 -13.49 -4.41 21.96
CA ALA A 340 -12.93 -5.63 21.40
C ALA A 340 -11.90 -5.33 20.28
N GLU A 341 -12.14 -4.33 19.46
CA GLU A 341 -11.15 -3.90 18.44
C GLU A 341 -9.90 -3.34 19.09
N VAL A 342 -10.03 -2.48 20.11
CA VAL A 342 -8.85 -1.94 20.83
C VAL A 342 -8.05 -3.06 21.48
N GLU A 343 -8.68 -3.99 22.19
CA GLU A 343 -8.00 -5.15 22.80
C GLU A 343 -7.34 -6.06 21.75
N SER A 344 -7.82 -6.05 20.51
CA SER A 344 -7.26 -6.84 19.41
C SER A 344 -6.04 -6.23 18.74
N LEU A 345 -5.72 -4.93 18.92
CA LEU A 345 -4.68 -4.23 18.14
C LEU A 345 -3.29 -4.86 18.31
N ALA A 346 -2.86 -5.12 19.55
CA ALA A 346 -1.56 -5.76 19.81
C ALA A 346 -1.51 -7.20 19.26
N THR A 347 -2.59 -7.96 19.42
CA THR A 347 -2.72 -9.31 18.86
C THR A 347 -2.69 -9.24 17.33
N GLY A 348 -3.34 -8.25 16.72
CA GLY A 348 -3.32 -8.02 15.27
C GLY A 348 -1.91 -7.84 14.71
N ALA A 349 -1.07 -7.07 15.41
CA ALA A 349 0.32 -6.88 15.02
C ALA A 349 1.11 -8.19 15.00
N ALA A 350 0.96 -9.03 16.02
CA ALA A 350 1.62 -10.34 16.05
C ALA A 350 1.07 -11.31 15.00
N VAL A 351 -0.26 -11.37 14.83
CA VAL A 351 -0.90 -12.27 13.86
C VAL A 351 -0.51 -11.93 12.42
N ILE A 352 -0.54 -10.65 12.03
CA ILE A 352 -0.17 -10.24 10.66
C ILE A 352 1.32 -10.50 10.38
N THR A 353 2.18 -10.36 11.40
CA THR A 353 3.62 -10.66 11.29
C THR A 353 3.84 -12.16 11.07
N LEU A 354 3.16 -13.03 11.82
CA LEU A 354 3.20 -14.49 11.61
C LEU A 354 2.65 -14.90 10.25
N GLU A 355 1.54 -14.29 9.84
CA GLU A 355 0.95 -14.54 8.51
C GLU A 355 1.94 -14.20 7.40
N LEU A 356 2.56 -13.03 7.46
CA LEU A 356 3.51 -12.63 6.43
C LEU A 356 4.77 -13.49 6.42
N ALA A 357 5.27 -13.92 7.59
CA ALA A 357 6.33 -14.90 7.68
C ALA A 357 5.98 -16.20 6.95
N SER A 358 4.77 -16.71 7.14
CA SER A 358 4.29 -17.92 6.46
C SER A 358 4.18 -17.73 4.95
N ARG A 359 3.80 -16.53 4.48
CA ARG A 359 3.70 -16.20 3.05
C ARG A 359 5.07 -16.12 2.39
N PHE A 360 6.05 -15.46 3.01
CA PHE A 360 7.43 -15.41 2.51
C PHE A 360 8.07 -16.79 2.46
N LEU A 361 7.93 -17.57 3.54
CA LEU A 361 8.48 -18.92 3.59
C LEU A 361 7.79 -19.84 2.58
N GLY A 362 6.46 -19.77 2.45
CA GLY A 362 5.71 -20.52 1.46
C GLY A 362 6.14 -20.19 0.03
N ASP A 363 6.36 -18.91 -0.28
CA ASP A 363 6.83 -18.49 -1.60
C ASP A 363 8.26 -18.99 -1.89
N TYR A 364 9.16 -18.93 -0.89
CA TYR A 364 10.48 -19.55 -0.99
C TYR A 364 10.39 -21.04 -1.30
N LEU A 365 9.52 -21.78 -0.61
CA LEU A 365 9.37 -23.23 -0.79
C LEU A 365 8.85 -23.61 -2.19
N ILE A 366 8.08 -22.74 -2.86
CA ILE A 366 7.56 -22.97 -4.23
C ILE A 366 8.42 -22.32 -5.32
N GLY A 367 9.55 -21.69 -4.97
CA GLY A 367 10.51 -21.15 -5.93
C GLY A 367 10.38 -19.67 -6.24
N ASP A 368 9.97 -18.86 -5.25
CA ASP A 368 9.99 -17.40 -5.30
C ASP A 368 9.15 -16.82 -6.45
N LYS A 369 7.87 -17.19 -6.51
CA LYS A 369 6.97 -16.87 -7.63
C LYS A 369 6.10 -15.63 -7.40
N TYR A 370 5.80 -15.32 -6.15
CA TYR A 370 4.86 -14.25 -5.80
C TYR A 370 5.58 -12.95 -5.45
N PHE A 371 6.54 -13.01 -4.51
CA PHE A 371 7.28 -11.83 -4.11
C PHE A 371 8.53 -11.65 -4.96
N ARG A 372 8.72 -10.45 -5.46
CA ARG A 372 9.95 -10.12 -6.20
C ARG A 372 11.16 -10.25 -5.28
N ILE A 373 12.19 -10.92 -5.77
CA ILE A 373 13.48 -11.05 -5.09
C ILE A 373 14.58 -10.37 -5.91
N GLU A 374 15.58 -9.84 -5.22
CA GLU A 374 16.77 -9.22 -5.79
C GLU A 374 17.98 -10.18 -5.74
N TYR A 375 17.94 -11.13 -4.81
CA TYR A 375 18.96 -12.16 -4.65
C TYR A 375 18.33 -13.48 -4.19
N PRO A 376 19.01 -14.62 -4.44
CA PRO A 376 18.55 -15.93 -3.97
C PRO A 376 18.33 -15.96 -2.44
N GLU A 377 17.32 -16.68 -1.98
CA GLU A 377 16.95 -16.84 -0.56
C GLU A 377 16.42 -15.58 0.13
N GLN A 378 16.19 -14.46 -0.58
CA GLN A 378 15.67 -13.24 0.04
C GLN A 378 14.33 -13.49 0.76
N ASN A 379 13.42 -14.29 0.18
CA ASN A 379 12.15 -14.61 0.85
C ASN A 379 12.35 -15.50 2.08
N LEU A 380 13.36 -16.36 2.11
CA LEU A 380 13.73 -17.09 3.34
C LEU A 380 14.21 -16.12 4.41
N ARG A 381 15.09 -15.16 4.06
CA ARG A 381 15.58 -14.14 5.01
C ARG A 381 14.46 -13.25 5.52
N ARG A 382 13.53 -12.85 4.63
CA ARG A 382 12.32 -12.10 5.02
C ARG A 382 11.48 -12.91 6.01
N ALA A 383 11.25 -14.19 5.76
CA ALA A 383 10.53 -15.07 6.67
C ALA A 383 11.22 -15.15 8.04
N GLN A 384 12.54 -15.32 8.07
CA GLN A 384 13.34 -15.36 9.28
C GLN A 384 13.26 -14.04 10.08
N ALA A 385 13.33 -12.89 9.38
CA ALA A 385 13.20 -11.59 10.01
C ALA A 385 11.80 -11.38 10.62
N GLN A 386 10.73 -11.75 9.89
CA GLN A 386 9.37 -11.67 10.41
C GLN A 386 9.14 -12.64 11.59
N LEU A 387 9.72 -13.85 11.57
CA LEU A 387 9.63 -14.77 12.69
C LEU A 387 10.40 -14.26 13.91
N ALA A 388 11.57 -13.66 13.72
CA ALA A 388 12.32 -13.04 14.81
C ALA A 388 11.51 -11.92 15.47
N LEU A 389 10.90 -11.03 14.66
CA LEU A 389 10.02 -9.97 15.13
C LEU A 389 8.79 -10.52 15.85
N PHE A 390 8.13 -11.52 15.27
CA PHE A 390 6.98 -12.18 15.88
C PHE A 390 7.30 -12.76 17.27
N VAL A 391 8.41 -13.50 17.37
CA VAL A 391 8.84 -14.09 18.64
C VAL A 391 9.16 -13.01 19.68
N ASP A 392 9.71 -11.88 19.25
CA ASP A 392 9.96 -10.74 20.13
C ASP A 392 8.66 -10.06 20.57
N MET A 393 7.70 -9.86 19.66
CA MET A 393 6.34 -9.38 20.00
C MET A 393 5.64 -10.29 21.01
N MET A 394 5.75 -11.61 20.86
CA MET A 394 5.16 -12.56 21.81
C MET A 394 5.77 -12.45 23.21
N LYS A 395 7.05 -12.11 23.34
CA LYS A 395 7.70 -11.85 24.64
C LYS A 395 7.22 -10.55 25.29
N HIS A 396 6.86 -9.56 24.49
CA HIS A 396 6.44 -8.23 24.94
C HIS A 396 4.93 -8.00 24.82
N MET A 397 4.13 -9.06 24.62
CA MET A 397 2.69 -8.94 24.37
C MET A 397 1.96 -8.15 25.45
N ASP A 398 2.28 -8.38 26.73
CA ASP A 398 1.67 -7.65 27.85
C ASP A 398 2.01 -6.15 27.80
N GLU A 399 3.25 -5.80 27.42
CA GLU A 399 3.69 -4.41 27.26
C GLU A 399 3.02 -3.76 26.06
N MET A 400 2.87 -4.47 24.93
CA MET A 400 2.15 -4.01 23.75
C MET A 400 0.69 -3.70 24.09
N GLN A 401 0.02 -4.61 24.80
CA GLN A 401 -1.35 -4.41 25.25
C GLN A 401 -1.49 -3.24 26.22
N ALA A 402 -0.53 -3.09 27.15
CA ALA A 402 -0.50 -1.95 28.07
C ALA A 402 -0.36 -0.63 27.33
N ILE A 403 0.51 -0.54 26.30
CA ILE A 403 0.67 0.65 25.45
C ILE A 403 -0.67 1.00 24.77
N VAL A 404 -1.34 0.01 24.18
CA VAL A 404 -2.62 0.23 23.49
C VAL A 404 -3.68 0.76 24.46
N ARG A 405 -3.85 0.15 25.64
CA ARG A 405 -4.83 0.58 26.66
C ARG A 405 -4.54 1.99 27.18
N ASP A 406 -3.26 2.27 27.43
CA ASP A 406 -2.79 3.58 27.90
C ASP A 406 -3.16 4.69 26.89
N CYS A 407 -2.84 4.47 25.61
CA CYS A 407 -3.15 5.42 24.54
C CYS A 407 -4.65 5.57 24.27
N ALA A 408 -5.44 4.53 24.55
CA ALA A 408 -6.90 4.55 24.47
C ALA A 408 -7.59 5.15 25.71
N GLY A 409 -6.84 5.52 26.76
CA GLY A 409 -7.43 5.98 28.02
C GLY A 409 -8.28 4.93 28.73
N ARG A 410 -7.97 3.65 28.52
CA ARG A 410 -8.69 2.47 29.07
C ARG A 410 -7.83 1.68 30.08
N ALA A 411 -6.86 2.37 30.70
CA ALA A 411 -5.96 1.80 31.70
C ALA A 411 -6.63 1.50 33.04
#